data_d2e9e2c901bd35adb38f50e1579f0250
#
_entry.id   d2e9e2c901bd35adb38f50e1579f0250
#
_cell.length_a   1.000
_cell.length_b   1.000
_cell.length_c   1.000
_cell.angle_alpha   90.00
_cell.angle_beta   90.00
_cell.angle_gamma   90.00
#
_symmetry.space_group_name_H-M   'P 1'
#
loop_
_entity.id
_entity.type
_entity.pdbx_description
1 polymer ?
#
loop_
_entity_poly.entity_id
_entity_poly.type
_entity_poly.pdbx_seq_one_letter_code
_entity_poly.pdbx_strand_id
1 'polypeptide(L)'
;KKMEFIIGENDLKLSNKLTAPPLNSFVLPFYLTGSPTLETPKIRGRICRLVKPVTQILNRHNYPDPINSILAEAMVVTSCLSTTFKLDGIITLQAKGDGPLTTLFCDVTNKGDLRSYAAYDEKAFEQNQFLQNYELKTLMADGYMAFTIEQNGPSKRYQGIVELSGKTVADSVTVWFKNSEQIYTELITSVKKVGDLW
;
A
#
# COMPACT_ATOMS: atom_id res chain seq x y z
N LYS A 1 -22.14 -14.20 -0.76
CA LYS A 1 -22.82 -13.49 -1.85
C LYS A 1 -21.76 -12.67 -2.58
N LYS A 2 -21.42 -13.05 -3.80
CA LYS A 2 -20.56 -12.26 -4.68
C LYS A 2 -21.26 -10.94 -4.97
N MET A 3 -20.61 -9.82 -4.70
CA MET A 3 -21.08 -8.49 -5.10
C MET A 3 -20.67 -8.30 -6.56
N GLU A 4 -21.64 -8.29 -7.47
CA GLU A 4 -21.43 -7.87 -8.85
C GLU A 4 -21.56 -6.36 -8.91
N PHE A 5 -20.51 -5.69 -9.35
CA PHE A 5 -20.56 -4.25 -9.66
C PHE A 5 -21.23 -4.10 -11.03
N ILE A 6 -22.44 -3.54 -11.07
CA ILE A 6 -23.04 -3.09 -12.31
C ILE A 6 -22.43 -1.72 -12.64
N ILE A 7 -21.47 -1.73 -13.55
CA ILE A 7 -20.93 -0.50 -14.15
C ILE A 7 -21.93 -0.06 -15.22
N GLY A 8 -22.52 1.12 -15.07
CA GLY A 8 -23.47 1.66 -16.05
C GLY A 8 -22.81 1.90 -17.42
N GLU A 9 -23.54 1.79 -18.52
CA GLU A 9 -23.03 1.95 -19.88
C GLU A 9 -22.33 3.30 -20.13
N ASN A 10 -22.61 4.34 -19.35
CA ASN A 10 -21.93 5.64 -19.43
C ASN A 10 -20.51 5.64 -18.83
N ASP A 11 -20.20 4.72 -17.92
CA ASP A 11 -18.88 4.60 -17.31
C ASP A 11 -17.89 3.85 -18.23
N LEU A 12 -18.41 3.02 -19.14
CA LEU A 12 -17.61 2.32 -20.16
C LEU A 12 -17.07 3.26 -21.26
N LYS A 13 -17.68 4.43 -21.48
CA LYS A 13 -17.16 5.41 -22.45
C LYS A 13 -15.88 6.11 -22.01
N LEU A 14 -15.54 6.08 -20.72
CA LEU A 14 -14.25 6.55 -20.20
C LEU A 14 -13.10 5.57 -20.49
N SER A 15 -13.38 4.29 -20.64
CA SER A 15 -12.36 3.25 -20.82
C SER A 15 -11.74 3.23 -22.23
N ASN A 16 -12.43 3.73 -23.25
CA ASN A 16 -11.97 3.69 -24.63
C ASN A 16 -11.02 4.83 -25.05
N LYS A 17 -10.67 5.74 -24.14
CA LYS A 17 -9.68 6.82 -24.35
C LYS A 17 -8.40 6.70 -23.53
N LEU A 18 -8.15 5.58 -22.90
CA LEU A 18 -6.90 5.33 -22.20
C LEU A 18 -5.79 4.91 -23.19
N THR A 19 -5.42 5.83 -24.06
CA THR A 19 -4.11 5.80 -24.71
C THR A 19 -3.06 5.99 -23.62
N ALA A 20 -2.12 5.08 -23.49
CA ALA A 20 -1.01 5.01 -22.57
C ALA A 20 -1.31 5.55 -21.13
N PRO A 21 -1.02 4.82 -20.08
CA PRO A 21 -1.38 5.26 -18.73
C PRO A 21 -0.75 6.63 -18.46
N PRO A 22 -1.52 7.64 -18.03
CA PRO A 22 -0.94 8.92 -17.69
C PRO A 22 0.16 8.72 -16.65
N LEU A 23 1.34 9.30 -16.85
CA LEU A 23 2.47 9.27 -15.92
C LEU A 23 2.15 9.99 -14.58
N ASN A 24 0.92 10.42 -14.41
CA ASN A 24 0.48 11.17 -13.25
C ASN A 24 0.26 10.24 -12.06
N SER A 25 0.79 10.66 -10.93
CA SER A 25 0.54 10.04 -9.63
C SER A 25 -0.60 10.78 -8.95
N PHE A 26 -1.48 10.05 -8.28
CA PHE A 26 -2.62 10.61 -7.55
C PHE A 26 -3.10 9.70 -6.43
N VAL A 27 -3.77 10.29 -5.46
CA VAL A 27 -4.62 9.61 -4.49
C VAL A 27 -5.98 10.30 -4.49
N LEU A 28 -7.02 9.59 -4.87
CA LEU A 28 -8.37 10.13 -5.00
C LEU A 28 -9.34 9.43 -4.05
N PRO A 29 -10.13 10.17 -3.28
CA PRO A 29 -11.22 9.61 -2.51
C PRO A 29 -12.41 9.28 -3.41
N PHE A 30 -13.15 8.23 -3.05
CA PHE A 30 -14.46 7.95 -3.61
C PHE A 30 -15.44 7.56 -2.51
N TYR A 31 -16.72 7.77 -2.80
CA TYR A 31 -17.81 7.45 -1.89
C TYR A 31 -18.93 6.79 -2.70
N LEU A 32 -19.37 5.63 -2.24
CA LEU A 32 -20.59 5.01 -2.74
C LEU A 32 -21.68 5.29 -1.70
N THR A 33 -22.68 6.06 -2.11
CA THR A 33 -23.89 6.30 -1.32
C THR A 33 -24.93 5.30 -1.75
N GLY A 34 -25.43 4.51 -0.82
CA GLY A 34 -26.53 3.59 -1.10
C GLY A 34 -27.78 4.32 -1.54
N SER A 35 -28.67 3.62 -2.27
CA SER A 35 -30.01 4.12 -2.56
C SER A 35 -30.79 4.33 -1.25
N PRO A 36 -31.61 5.41 -1.13
CA PRO A 36 -32.48 5.60 0.02
C PRO A 36 -33.48 4.46 0.24
N THR A 37 -33.73 3.66 -0.81
CA THR A 37 -34.73 2.57 -0.82
C THR A 37 -34.12 1.19 -0.62
N LEU A 38 -32.78 1.08 -0.65
CA LEU A 38 -32.06 -0.17 -0.42
C LEU A 38 -31.09 0.04 0.76
N GLU A 39 -31.12 -0.87 1.72
CA GLU A 39 -30.11 -0.94 2.81
C GLU A 39 -28.72 -1.31 2.24
N THR A 40 -28.18 -0.45 1.37
CA THR A 40 -26.85 -0.65 0.82
C THR A 40 -25.82 -0.01 1.74
N PRO A 41 -24.73 -0.71 2.04
CA PRO A 41 -23.68 -0.17 2.91
C PRO A 41 -23.05 1.07 2.27
N LYS A 42 -22.80 2.08 3.09
CA LYS A 42 -22.02 3.25 2.69
C LYS A 42 -20.56 2.84 2.61
N ILE A 43 -19.95 2.93 1.41
CA ILE A 43 -18.55 2.58 1.19
C ILE A 43 -17.75 3.86 1.00
N ARG A 44 -16.63 3.96 1.70
CA ARG A 44 -15.61 4.98 1.48
C ARG A 44 -14.35 4.30 0.99
N GLY A 45 -13.74 4.83 -0.03
CA GLY A 45 -12.50 4.25 -0.54
C GLY A 45 -11.51 5.29 -1.04
N ARG A 46 -10.37 4.79 -1.45
CA ARG A 46 -9.29 5.53 -2.08
C ARG A 46 -8.81 4.77 -3.31
N ILE A 47 -8.55 5.50 -4.38
CA ILE A 47 -7.83 4.99 -5.54
C ILE A 47 -6.50 5.71 -5.57
N CYS A 48 -5.41 4.95 -5.53
CA CYS A 48 -4.06 5.48 -5.57
C CYS A 48 -3.32 4.93 -6.78
N ARG A 49 -2.59 5.82 -7.44
CA ARG A 49 -1.62 5.46 -8.47
C ARG A 49 -0.36 6.27 -8.27
N LEU A 50 0.77 5.60 -8.14
CA LEU A 50 2.08 6.23 -8.02
C LEU A 50 2.99 5.69 -9.13
N VAL A 51 3.52 6.58 -9.95
CA VAL A 51 4.49 6.23 -11.00
C VAL A 51 5.80 6.96 -10.73
N LYS A 52 5.82 8.28 -10.94
CA LYS A 52 7.05 9.08 -10.78
C LYS A 52 7.66 8.99 -9.39
N PRO A 53 6.92 9.18 -8.27
CA PRO A 53 7.51 9.11 -6.94
C PRO A 53 8.13 7.75 -6.64
N VAL A 54 7.42 6.67 -6.97
CA VAL A 54 7.92 5.30 -6.78
C VAL A 54 9.18 5.07 -7.59
N THR A 55 9.15 5.35 -8.90
CA THR A 55 10.32 5.20 -9.78
C THR A 55 11.52 6.01 -9.27
N GLN A 56 11.33 7.26 -8.85
CA GLN A 56 12.41 8.10 -8.36
C GLN A 56 13.03 7.57 -7.05
N ILE A 57 12.21 7.01 -6.15
CA ILE A 57 12.71 6.45 -4.90
C ILE A 57 13.47 5.15 -5.19
N LEU A 58 12.89 4.23 -5.95
CA LEU A 58 13.50 2.94 -6.24
C LEU A 58 14.80 3.07 -7.03
N ASN A 59 14.86 4.00 -7.99
CA ASN A 59 16.08 4.24 -8.78
C ASN A 59 17.25 4.86 -7.99
N ARG A 60 17.02 5.33 -6.74
CA ARG A 60 18.10 5.77 -5.84
C ARG A 60 18.80 4.60 -5.14
N HIS A 61 18.20 3.45 -5.21
CA HIS A 61 18.66 2.22 -4.56
C HIS A 61 18.84 1.13 -5.60
N ASN A 62 19.75 0.21 -5.35
CA ASN A 62 19.98 -0.94 -6.23
C ASN A 62 19.34 -2.19 -5.65
N TYR A 63 18.03 -2.11 -5.34
CA TYR A 63 17.32 -3.27 -4.82
C TYR A 63 16.99 -4.28 -5.93
N PRO A 64 16.97 -5.58 -5.60
CA PRO A 64 16.37 -6.59 -6.47
C PRO A 64 14.90 -6.30 -6.77
N ASP A 65 14.41 -6.66 -7.96
CA ASP A 65 13.04 -6.41 -8.39
C ASP A 65 11.95 -6.91 -7.40
N PRO A 66 12.11 -8.06 -6.72
CA PRO A 66 11.15 -8.49 -5.70
C PRO A 66 11.04 -7.51 -4.52
N ILE A 67 12.17 -6.99 -4.04
CA ILE A 67 12.20 -5.99 -2.95
C ILE A 67 11.60 -4.67 -3.45
N ASN A 68 11.95 -4.26 -4.68
CA ASN A 68 11.33 -3.10 -5.31
C ASN A 68 9.80 -3.21 -5.38
N SER A 69 9.29 -4.38 -5.74
CA SER A 69 7.84 -4.61 -5.84
C SER A 69 7.14 -4.47 -4.49
N ILE A 70 7.68 -5.08 -3.42
CA ILE A 70 7.11 -4.98 -2.07
C ILE A 70 7.22 -3.54 -1.54
N LEU A 71 8.34 -2.87 -1.79
CA LEU A 71 8.51 -1.48 -1.37
C LEU A 71 7.57 -0.53 -2.11
N ALA A 72 7.35 -0.76 -3.41
CA ALA A 72 6.37 -0.01 -4.21
C ALA A 72 4.94 -0.20 -3.68
N GLU A 73 4.57 -1.43 -3.32
CA GLU A 73 3.28 -1.71 -2.70
C GLU A 73 3.12 -0.97 -1.37
N ALA A 74 4.14 -1.00 -0.50
CA ALA A 74 4.14 -0.28 0.76
C ALA A 74 3.93 1.23 0.56
N MET A 75 4.57 1.82 -0.45
CA MET A 75 4.39 3.24 -0.80
C MET A 75 2.96 3.57 -1.21
N VAL A 76 2.34 2.74 -2.05
CA VAL A 76 0.94 2.94 -2.49
C VAL A 76 -0.02 2.80 -1.32
N VAL A 77 0.13 1.77 -0.50
CA VAL A 77 -0.72 1.52 0.66
C VAL A 77 -0.61 2.66 1.67
N THR A 78 0.62 3.08 2.02
CA THR A 78 0.84 4.18 2.98
C THR A 78 0.27 5.49 2.45
N SER A 79 0.39 5.76 1.15
CA SER A 79 -0.21 6.95 0.52
C SER A 79 -1.74 6.92 0.55
N CYS A 80 -2.38 5.78 0.38
CA CYS A 80 -3.82 5.64 0.58
C CYS A 80 -4.22 5.95 2.03
N LEU A 81 -3.47 5.41 2.99
CA LEU A 81 -3.72 5.60 4.42
C LEU A 81 -3.55 7.07 4.83
N SER A 82 -2.54 7.78 4.32
CA SER A 82 -2.28 9.19 4.65
C SER A 82 -3.46 10.12 4.34
N THR A 83 -4.27 9.78 3.34
CA THR A 83 -5.46 10.55 2.96
C THR A 83 -6.76 10.04 3.60
N THR A 84 -6.71 8.89 4.28
CA THR A 84 -7.87 8.31 4.95
C THR A 84 -8.14 9.00 6.28
N PHE A 85 -7.09 9.35 6.98
CA PHE A 85 -7.14 10.10 8.24
C PHE A 85 -7.08 11.60 7.95
N LYS A 86 -7.80 12.41 8.75
CA LYS A 86 -7.62 13.88 8.74
C LYS A 86 -6.29 14.19 9.43
N LEU A 87 -5.21 13.96 8.72
CA LEU A 87 -3.87 13.99 9.25
C LEU A 87 -3.27 15.39 9.04
N ASP A 88 -2.80 16.00 10.11
CA ASP A 88 -1.82 17.07 10.05
C ASP A 88 -0.51 16.57 10.65
N GLY A 89 0.28 15.85 9.83
CA GLY A 89 1.47 15.18 10.30
C GLY A 89 2.01 14.12 9.35
N ILE A 90 2.50 13.03 9.91
CA ILE A 90 3.15 11.93 9.16
C ILE A 90 2.48 10.61 9.52
N ILE A 91 2.25 9.77 8.51
CA ILE A 91 1.98 8.36 8.70
C ILE A 91 3.20 7.54 8.30
N THR A 92 3.60 6.63 9.18
CA THR A 92 4.70 5.69 8.96
C THR A 92 4.16 4.26 8.92
N LEU A 93 4.51 3.52 7.88
CA LEU A 93 4.43 2.07 7.82
C LEU A 93 5.83 1.53 7.99
N GLN A 94 6.03 0.69 8.99
CA GLN A 94 7.29 -0.01 9.22
C GLN A 94 7.01 -1.50 9.41
N ALA A 95 7.72 -2.34 8.67
CA ALA A 95 7.73 -3.78 8.93
C ALA A 95 9.14 -4.23 9.31
N LYS A 96 9.22 -5.20 10.22
CA LYS A 96 10.45 -5.90 10.60
C LYS A 96 10.21 -7.38 10.57
N GLY A 97 11.18 -8.12 10.08
CA GLY A 97 11.16 -9.56 10.01
C GLY A 97 12.56 -10.14 10.19
N ASP A 98 12.64 -11.44 10.38
CA ASP A 98 13.87 -12.21 10.54
C ASP A 98 14.29 -12.98 9.27
N GLY A 99 13.57 -12.75 8.17
CA GLY A 99 13.91 -13.28 6.86
C GLY A 99 14.95 -12.43 6.09
N PRO A 100 15.19 -12.76 4.80
CA PRO A 100 16.11 -12.01 3.94
C PRO A 100 15.82 -10.50 3.86
N LEU A 101 14.56 -10.11 3.79
CA LEU A 101 14.12 -8.72 3.91
C LEU A 101 13.87 -8.39 5.38
N THR A 102 14.80 -7.68 6.01
CA THR A 102 14.77 -7.43 7.46
C THR A 102 13.97 -6.22 7.86
N THR A 103 13.89 -5.22 6.99
CA THR A 103 13.17 -3.97 7.27
C THR A 103 12.53 -3.42 6.02
N LEU A 104 11.28 -2.99 6.18
CA LEU A 104 10.54 -2.20 5.21
C LEU A 104 10.06 -0.93 5.89
N PHE A 105 10.25 0.23 5.28
CA PHE A 105 9.91 1.51 5.87
C PHE A 105 9.33 2.45 4.82
N CYS A 106 8.23 3.12 5.17
CA CYS A 106 7.58 4.10 4.32
C CYS A 106 6.91 5.19 5.15
N ASP A 107 7.27 6.45 4.89
CA ASP A 107 6.64 7.64 5.46
C ASP A 107 5.89 8.42 4.39
N VAL A 108 4.73 8.95 4.77
CA VAL A 108 3.99 9.91 3.95
C VAL A 108 3.50 11.05 4.82
N THR A 109 3.81 12.29 4.41
CA THR A 109 3.31 13.49 5.07
C THR A 109 1.89 13.84 4.60
N ASN A 110 1.19 14.69 5.34
CA ASN A 110 -0.09 15.27 4.93
C ASN A 110 -0.01 16.10 3.62
N LYS A 111 1.20 16.51 3.22
CA LYS A 111 1.47 17.22 1.96
C LYS A 111 1.74 16.27 0.79
N GLY A 112 1.83 14.95 1.05
CA GLY A 112 2.13 13.94 0.05
C GLY A 112 3.63 13.72 -0.18
N ASP A 113 4.52 14.27 0.66
CA ASP A 113 5.93 13.94 0.60
C ASP A 113 6.12 12.49 1.01
N LEU A 114 6.82 11.74 0.18
CA LEU A 114 7.01 10.29 0.30
C LEU A 114 8.48 9.95 0.49
N ARG A 115 8.76 9.12 1.49
CA ARG A 115 10.08 8.53 1.74
C ARG A 115 9.94 7.05 2.01
N SER A 116 10.80 6.24 1.42
CA SER A 116 10.76 4.80 1.64
C SER A 116 12.15 4.17 1.47
N TYR A 117 12.40 3.10 2.22
CA TYR A 117 13.60 2.29 2.08
C TYR A 117 13.36 0.85 2.56
N ALA A 118 14.23 -0.05 2.13
CA ALA A 118 14.29 -1.44 2.59
C ALA A 118 15.70 -1.78 3.06
N ALA A 119 15.81 -2.64 4.07
CA ALA A 119 17.06 -3.27 4.44
C ALA A 119 16.92 -4.78 4.28
N TYR A 120 17.91 -5.41 3.67
CA TYR A 120 17.94 -6.84 3.39
C TYR A 120 19.34 -7.42 3.52
N ASP A 121 19.43 -8.71 3.81
CA ASP A 121 20.67 -9.47 3.80
C ASP A 121 20.90 -10.02 2.38
N GLU A 122 21.91 -9.49 1.67
CA GLU A 122 22.22 -9.88 0.30
C GLU A 122 22.50 -11.38 0.18
N LYS A 123 23.26 -11.95 1.12
CA LYS A 123 23.62 -13.37 1.09
C LYS A 123 22.42 -14.27 1.30
N ALA A 124 21.58 -13.93 2.30
CA ALA A 124 20.36 -14.66 2.56
C ALA A 124 19.36 -14.52 1.40
N PHE A 125 19.30 -13.35 0.77
CA PHE A 125 18.46 -13.13 -0.40
C PHE A 125 18.92 -13.96 -1.61
N GLU A 126 20.22 -13.98 -1.92
CA GLU A 126 20.80 -14.78 -3.00
C GLU A 126 20.56 -16.28 -2.81
N GLN A 127 20.67 -16.78 -1.58
CA GLN A 127 20.39 -18.20 -1.27
C GLN A 127 18.92 -18.56 -1.50
N ASN A 128 18.02 -17.60 -1.43
CA ASN A 128 16.59 -17.78 -1.64
C ASN A 128 16.10 -17.44 -3.06
N GLN A 129 16.98 -17.10 -4.00
CA GLN A 129 16.64 -16.75 -5.40
C GLN A 129 15.84 -17.83 -6.15
N PHE A 130 15.89 -19.08 -5.68
CA PHE A 130 15.15 -20.19 -6.26
C PHE A 130 13.69 -20.27 -5.83
N LEU A 131 13.27 -19.43 -4.87
CA LEU A 131 11.88 -19.35 -4.47
C LEU A 131 11.12 -18.52 -5.53
N GLN A 132 10.29 -19.19 -6.33
CA GLN A 132 9.53 -18.54 -7.42
C GLN A 132 8.46 -17.55 -6.93
N ASN A 133 8.16 -17.51 -5.64
CA ASN A 133 7.17 -16.65 -5.03
C ASN A 133 7.80 -15.66 -4.06
N TYR A 134 7.90 -14.42 -4.48
CA TYR A 134 8.38 -13.31 -3.66
C TYR A 134 7.25 -12.69 -2.84
N GLU A 135 6.61 -13.52 -2.03
CA GLU A 135 5.57 -13.07 -1.12
C GLU A 135 6.21 -12.37 0.09
N LEU A 136 5.50 -11.41 0.67
CA LEU A 136 5.96 -10.66 1.84
C LEU A 136 6.43 -11.59 2.97
N LYS A 137 5.59 -12.58 3.31
CA LYS A 137 5.87 -13.56 4.38
C LYS A 137 7.09 -14.43 4.05
N THR A 138 7.35 -14.74 2.77
CA THR A 138 8.52 -15.50 2.34
C THR A 138 9.81 -14.70 2.50
N LEU A 139 9.77 -13.40 2.19
CA LEU A 139 10.96 -12.55 2.27
C LEU A 139 11.23 -12.02 3.68
N MET A 140 10.20 -11.76 4.48
CA MET A 140 10.35 -11.23 5.83
C MET A 140 10.27 -12.30 6.92
N ALA A 141 9.81 -13.51 6.62
CA ALA A 141 9.58 -14.61 7.55
C ALA A 141 8.71 -14.21 8.75
N ASP A 142 9.10 -14.49 9.99
CA ASP A 142 8.37 -14.04 11.15
C ASP A 142 8.71 -12.59 11.49
N GLY A 143 7.68 -11.84 11.83
CA GLY A 143 7.85 -10.43 12.07
C GLY A 143 6.54 -9.68 12.28
N TYR A 144 6.63 -8.36 12.28
CA TYR A 144 5.49 -7.50 12.52
C TYR A 144 5.50 -6.28 11.59
N MET A 145 4.32 -5.70 11.44
CA MET A 145 4.11 -4.42 10.77
C MET A 145 3.52 -3.43 11.78
N ALA A 146 4.10 -2.24 11.86
CA ALA A 146 3.66 -1.15 12.73
C ALA A 146 3.21 0.04 11.88
N PHE A 147 2.06 0.60 12.26
CA PHE A 147 1.53 1.85 11.72
C PHE A 147 1.67 2.92 12.79
N THR A 148 2.38 3.98 12.48
CA THR A 148 2.54 5.11 13.38
C THR A 148 1.95 6.35 12.73
N ILE A 149 1.06 7.03 13.43
CA ILE A 149 0.48 8.31 13.04
C ILE A 149 1.00 9.34 14.02
N GLU A 150 1.80 10.30 13.53
CA GLU A 150 2.28 11.43 14.31
C GLU A 150 1.60 12.70 13.81
N GLN A 151 0.84 13.35 14.70
CA GLN A 151 0.19 14.62 14.39
C GLN A 151 1.03 15.78 14.91
N ASN A 152 1.04 16.89 14.16
CA ASN A 152 1.64 18.13 14.61
C ASN A 152 0.91 18.65 15.87
N GLY A 153 1.67 19.02 16.90
CA GLY A 153 1.15 19.53 18.18
C GLY A 153 1.44 18.64 19.36
N PRO A 154 1.07 19.05 20.59
CA PRO A 154 1.42 18.30 21.77
C PRO A 154 0.72 16.95 21.78
N SER A 155 1.51 15.90 21.65
CA SER A 155 1.23 14.55 22.14
C SER A 155 0.07 13.77 21.50
N LYS A 156 0.06 13.63 20.15
CA LYS A 156 -0.84 12.62 19.56
C LYS A 156 -0.05 11.70 18.63
N ARG A 157 0.58 10.73 19.22
CA ARG A 157 1.14 9.58 18.51
C ARG A 157 0.21 8.40 18.72
N TYR A 158 -0.32 7.87 17.62
CA TYR A 158 -1.01 6.59 17.60
C TYR A 158 -0.10 5.55 16.97
N GLN A 159 -0.08 4.35 17.52
CA GLN A 159 0.64 3.23 16.95
C GLN A 159 -0.20 1.96 17.04
N GLY A 160 -0.40 1.32 15.89
CA GLY A 160 -0.97 -0.02 15.78
C GLY A 160 0.11 -1.00 15.33
N ILE A 161 0.09 -2.21 15.87
CA ILE A 161 1.03 -3.27 15.50
C ILE A 161 0.24 -4.52 15.13
N VAL A 162 0.67 -5.19 14.06
CA VAL A 162 0.10 -6.46 13.61
C VAL A 162 1.21 -7.41 13.22
N GLU A 163 1.02 -8.69 13.45
CA GLU A 163 1.89 -9.74 12.93
C GLU A 163 1.85 -9.75 11.39
N LEU A 164 3.00 -9.97 10.75
CA LEU A 164 3.06 -10.13 9.29
C LEU A 164 2.23 -11.34 8.86
N SER A 165 1.30 -11.11 7.96
CA SER A 165 0.35 -12.12 7.51
C SER A 165 0.04 -11.97 6.03
N GLY A 166 -0.32 -13.09 5.40
CA GLY A 166 -0.64 -13.13 3.98
C GLY A 166 0.57 -13.01 3.06
N LYS A 167 0.30 -12.68 1.81
CA LYS A 167 1.29 -12.67 0.73
C LYS A 167 1.81 -11.27 0.42
N THR A 168 1.05 -10.27 0.77
CA THR A 168 1.23 -8.87 0.35
C THR A 168 1.25 -7.93 1.55
N VAL A 169 1.72 -6.72 1.35
CA VAL A 169 1.58 -5.62 2.33
C VAL A 169 0.09 -5.36 2.61
N ALA A 170 -0.73 -5.37 1.56
CA ALA A 170 -2.17 -5.15 1.68
C ALA A 170 -2.87 -6.17 2.57
N ASP A 171 -2.45 -7.44 2.55
CA ASP A 171 -3.01 -8.49 3.41
C ASP A 171 -2.78 -8.16 4.89
N SER A 172 -1.55 -7.82 5.27
CA SER A 172 -1.21 -7.45 6.64
C SER A 172 -1.96 -6.20 7.11
N VAL A 173 -2.13 -5.21 6.22
CA VAL A 173 -2.91 -3.99 6.51
C VAL A 173 -4.39 -4.31 6.71
N THR A 174 -4.95 -5.22 5.92
CA THR A 174 -6.34 -5.66 6.07
C THR A 174 -6.57 -6.32 7.43
N VAL A 175 -5.63 -7.15 7.88
CA VAL A 175 -5.67 -7.75 9.22
C VAL A 175 -5.58 -6.70 10.31
N TRP A 176 -4.73 -5.68 10.16
CA TRP A 176 -4.65 -4.57 11.09
C TRP A 176 -5.97 -3.81 11.21
N PHE A 177 -6.61 -3.46 10.09
CA PHE A 177 -7.92 -2.80 10.12
C PHE A 177 -8.97 -3.62 10.84
N LYS A 178 -9.00 -4.93 10.59
CA LYS A 178 -9.95 -5.84 11.23
C LYS A 178 -9.74 -5.93 12.75
N ASN A 179 -8.48 -6.07 13.19
CA ASN A 179 -8.15 -6.39 14.57
C ASN A 179 -8.02 -5.14 15.45
N SER A 180 -7.46 -4.06 14.91
CA SER A 180 -7.17 -2.83 15.67
C SER A 180 -8.24 -1.78 15.50
N GLU A 181 -8.72 -1.57 14.28
CA GLU A 181 -9.70 -0.53 13.98
C GLU A 181 -11.15 -1.04 13.95
N GLN A 182 -11.35 -2.36 13.96
CA GLN A 182 -12.67 -3.01 13.87
C GLN A 182 -13.48 -2.55 12.64
N ILE A 183 -12.78 -2.20 11.57
CA ILE A 183 -13.36 -1.74 10.30
C ILE A 183 -13.16 -2.82 9.24
N TYR A 184 -14.26 -3.24 8.62
CA TYR A 184 -14.15 -4.08 7.44
C TYR A 184 -13.52 -3.28 6.30
N THR A 185 -12.38 -3.74 5.85
CA THR A 185 -11.60 -3.05 4.82
C THR A 185 -11.10 -4.09 3.81
N GLU A 186 -11.12 -3.73 2.55
CA GLU A 186 -10.54 -4.52 1.46
C GLU A 186 -9.51 -3.65 0.74
N LEU A 187 -8.32 -4.19 0.54
CA LEU A 187 -7.25 -3.55 -0.21
C LEU A 187 -6.89 -4.44 -1.40
N ILE A 188 -6.88 -3.84 -2.58
CA ILE A 188 -6.42 -4.48 -3.81
C ILE A 188 -5.25 -3.66 -4.33
N THR A 189 -4.11 -4.32 -4.46
CA THR A 189 -2.86 -3.69 -4.92
C THR A 189 -2.35 -4.38 -6.18
N SER A 190 -1.65 -3.63 -7.01
CA SER A 190 -0.94 -4.15 -8.16
C SER A 190 0.31 -3.32 -8.39
N VAL A 191 1.45 -4.00 -8.53
CA VAL A 191 2.73 -3.37 -8.88
C VAL A 191 3.20 -3.96 -10.19
N LYS A 192 3.64 -3.10 -11.10
CA LYS A 192 4.15 -3.52 -12.40
C LYS A 192 5.30 -2.61 -12.84
N LYS A 193 6.39 -3.23 -13.26
CA LYS A 193 7.49 -2.55 -13.95
C LYS A 193 7.21 -2.52 -15.45
N VAL A 194 7.32 -1.35 -16.06
CA VAL A 194 7.14 -1.15 -17.51
C VAL A 194 8.31 -0.31 -18.03
N GLY A 195 9.26 -0.95 -18.70
CA GLY A 195 10.55 -0.32 -19.02
C GLY A 195 11.26 0.08 -17.72
N ASP A 196 11.63 1.35 -17.61
CA ASP A 196 12.31 1.92 -16.43
C ASP A 196 11.34 2.49 -15.38
N LEU A 197 10.04 2.32 -15.56
CA LEU A 197 9.01 2.84 -14.68
C LEU A 197 8.40 1.73 -13.82
N TRP A 198 8.11 2.09 -12.58
CA TRP A 198 7.38 1.27 -11.62
C TRP A 198 5.96 1.81 -11.41
#